data_e5c37f9b35c7f3b09a38eb56245a6546
#
_entry.id   e5c37f9b35c7f3b09a38eb56245a6546
#
_cell.length_a   1.000
_cell.length_b   1.000
_cell.length_c   1.000
_cell.angle_alpha   90.00
_cell.angle_beta   90.00
_cell.angle_gamma   90.00
#
_symmetry.space_group_name_H-M   'P 1'
#
loop_
_entity.id
_entity.type
_entity.pdbx_description
1 polymer ?
#
loop_
_entity_poly.entity_id
_entity_poly.type
_entity_poly.pdbx_seq_one_letter_code
_entity_poly.pdbx_strand_id
1 'polypeptide(L)'
;MLLKGLFLALLLPALVQAQYEKYSFKSFPQKDIMPLDSSYSYALEQYGAENWAESIKFLELSLRLHRLLRDSEAFCSGNCSSVSRDNGSVSADSSLCVVRHILLRAACLKKCKADFPVFKISYPRRDLLESFEKRVPYRYIQYAHFQVRAKA
;
A
#
# COMPACT_ATOMS: atom_id res chain seq x y z
N MET A 1 -38.12 -21.63 -21.45
CA MET A 1 -36.80 -21.06 -21.80
C MET A 1 -36.47 -19.76 -21.11
N LEU A 2 -37.41 -18.94 -20.71
CA LEU A 2 -37.20 -17.65 -20.01
C LEU A 2 -36.66 -17.80 -18.57
N LEU A 3 -37.01 -18.86 -17.84
CA LEU A 3 -36.57 -19.05 -16.44
C LEU A 3 -35.07 -19.37 -16.31
N LYS A 4 -34.45 -20.05 -17.29
CA LYS A 4 -33.01 -20.38 -17.25
C LYS A 4 -32.12 -19.15 -17.48
N GLY A 5 -32.58 -18.17 -18.28
CA GLY A 5 -31.85 -16.93 -18.51
C GLY A 5 -31.86 -15.99 -17.30
N LEU A 6 -32.97 -15.98 -16.55
CA LEU A 6 -33.11 -15.15 -15.35
C LEU A 6 -32.19 -15.64 -14.21
N PHE A 7 -32.00 -16.95 -14.09
CA PHE A 7 -31.10 -17.55 -13.08
C PHE A 7 -29.63 -17.24 -13.34
N LEU A 8 -29.23 -17.21 -14.61
CA LEU A 8 -27.85 -16.88 -15.01
C LEU A 8 -27.55 -15.40 -14.78
N ALA A 9 -28.50 -14.50 -15.00
CA ALA A 9 -28.36 -13.06 -14.80
C ALA A 9 -28.26 -12.67 -13.32
N LEU A 10 -28.86 -13.45 -12.40
CA LEU A 10 -28.79 -13.22 -10.95
C LEU A 10 -27.48 -13.74 -10.33
N LEU A 11 -26.77 -14.68 -10.97
CA LEU A 11 -25.48 -15.19 -10.47
C LEU A 11 -24.29 -14.31 -10.85
N LEU A 12 -24.41 -13.50 -11.90
CA LEU A 12 -23.33 -12.62 -12.37
C LEU A 12 -22.87 -11.57 -11.32
N PRO A 13 -23.77 -10.85 -10.61
CA PRO A 13 -23.34 -9.88 -9.60
C PRO A 13 -22.66 -10.51 -8.37
N ALA A 14 -23.02 -11.75 -8.02
CA ALA A 14 -22.40 -12.45 -6.88
C ALA A 14 -20.97 -12.88 -7.18
N LEU A 15 -20.65 -13.22 -8.44
CA LEU A 15 -19.30 -13.59 -8.87
C LEU A 15 -18.37 -12.39 -8.97
N VAL A 16 -18.90 -11.22 -9.30
CA VAL A 16 -18.11 -9.96 -9.38
C VAL A 16 -17.73 -9.43 -7.99
N GLN A 17 -18.56 -9.66 -6.98
CA GLN A 17 -18.27 -9.23 -5.60
C GLN A 17 -17.17 -10.04 -4.91
N ALA A 18 -16.90 -11.27 -5.36
CA ALA A 18 -15.87 -12.13 -4.78
C ALA A 18 -14.43 -11.74 -5.17
N GLN A 19 -14.26 -10.87 -6.17
CA GLN A 19 -12.94 -10.47 -6.67
C GLN A 19 -12.37 -9.18 -6.06
N TYR A 20 -13.18 -8.42 -5.31
CA TYR A 20 -12.71 -7.20 -4.65
C TYR A 20 -12.47 -7.45 -3.16
N GLU A 21 -11.21 -7.67 -2.81
CA GLU A 21 -10.76 -7.59 -1.42
C GLU A 21 -11.13 -6.20 -0.87
N LYS A 22 -11.91 -6.16 0.21
CA LYS A 22 -12.25 -4.88 0.89
C LYS A 22 -11.00 -4.37 1.60
N TYR A 23 -10.11 -3.75 0.85
CA TYR A 23 -8.92 -3.11 1.38
C TYR A 23 -9.27 -1.73 1.93
N SER A 24 -8.85 -1.44 3.15
CA SER A 24 -8.81 -0.10 3.71
C SER A 24 -7.51 0.09 4.47
N PHE A 25 -6.76 1.13 4.14
CA PHE A 25 -5.50 1.41 4.82
C PHE A 25 -5.68 1.77 6.31
N LYS A 26 -6.87 2.24 6.72
CA LYS A 26 -7.21 2.53 8.11
C LYS A 26 -7.52 1.27 8.94
N SER A 27 -7.96 0.21 8.30
CA SER A 27 -8.35 -1.06 8.96
C SER A 27 -7.41 -2.22 8.63
N PHE A 28 -6.16 -1.91 8.27
CA PHE A 28 -5.16 -2.93 8.00
C PHE A 28 -4.86 -3.76 9.26
N PRO A 29 -4.80 -5.11 9.17
CA PRO A 29 -4.57 -5.97 10.33
C PRO A 29 -3.23 -5.66 10.99
N GLN A 30 -3.24 -5.34 12.28
CA GLN A 30 -2.04 -4.99 13.05
C GLN A 30 -0.99 -6.12 13.05
N LYS A 31 -1.43 -7.37 13.08
CA LYS A 31 -0.56 -8.55 13.06
C LYS A 31 0.26 -8.72 11.78
N ASP A 32 -0.21 -8.11 10.68
CA ASP A 32 0.42 -8.19 9.37
C ASP A 32 1.35 -6.99 9.10
N ILE A 33 1.40 -6.02 10.02
CA ILE A 33 2.27 -4.84 9.91
C ILE A 33 3.70 -5.23 10.30
N MET A 34 4.56 -5.26 9.30
CA MET A 34 5.99 -5.55 9.45
C MET A 34 6.81 -4.75 8.44
N PRO A 35 8.13 -4.60 8.64
CA PRO A 35 8.97 -3.91 7.67
C PRO A 35 8.89 -4.53 6.28
N LEU A 36 8.70 -3.69 5.26
CA LEU A 36 8.59 -4.14 3.87
C LEU A 36 9.84 -4.90 3.41
N ASP A 37 11.04 -4.41 3.80
CA ASP A 37 12.31 -5.10 3.52
C ASP A 37 12.32 -6.53 4.06
N SER A 38 11.87 -6.72 5.29
CA SER A 38 11.83 -8.04 5.95
C SER A 38 10.85 -8.98 5.27
N SER A 39 9.64 -8.52 4.97
CA SER A 39 8.62 -9.31 4.29
C SER A 39 9.07 -9.74 2.90
N TYR A 40 9.62 -8.80 2.13
CA TYR A 40 10.06 -9.07 0.76
C TYR A 40 11.31 -9.96 0.70
N SER A 41 12.31 -9.71 1.58
CA SER A 41 13.52 -10.55 1.66
C SER A 41 13.17 -11.99 2.03
N TYR A 42 12.28 -12.19 3.01
CA TYR A 42 11.80 -13.52 3.36
C TYR A 42 11.08 -14.21 2.20
N ALA A 43 10.24 -13.46 1.47
CA ALA A 43 9.54 -13.99 0.31
C ALA A 43 10.51 -14.49 -0.78
N LEU A 44 11.59 -13.74 -1.04
CA LEU A 44 12.61 -14.13 -2.02
C LEU A 44 13.46 -15.31 -1.54
N GLU A 45 13.73 -15.40 -0.23
CA GLU A 45 14.40 -16.57 0.36
C GLU A 45 13.56 -17.84 0.15
N GLN A 46 12.24 -17.78 0.45
CA GLN A 46 11.33 -18.88 0.21
C GLN A 46 11.20 -19.21 -1.29
N TYR A 47 11.27 -18.20 -2.16
CA TYR A 47 11.30 -18.37 -3.61
C TYR A 47 12.54 -19.15 -4.05
N GLY A 48 13.72 -18.80 -3.54
CA GLY A 48 14.98 -19.51 -3.82
C GLY A 48 15.00 -20.94 -3.29
N ALA A 49 14.30 -21.20 -2.18
CA ALA A 49 14.11 -22.54 -1.60
C ALA A 49 12.99 -23.36 -2.28
N GLU A 50 12.39 -22.86 -3.35
CA GLU A 50 11.26 -23.46 -4.07
C GLU A 50 10.00 -23.69 -3.20
N ASN A 51 9.89 -23.00 -2.07
CA ASN A 51 8.73 -23.02 -1.22
C ASN A 51 7.67 -22.02 -1.74
N TRP A 52 7.05 -22.38 -2.86
CA TRP A 52 6.22 -21.48 -3.67
C TRP A 52 5.02 -20.91 -2.90
N ALA A 53 4.34 -21.72 -2.11
CA ALA A 53 3.15 -21.30 -1.36
C ALA A 53 3.50 -20.20 -0.34
N GLU A 54 4.55 -20.39 0.43
CA GLU A 54 4.99 -19.41 1.43
C GLU A 54 5.57 -18.15 0.76
N SER A 55 6.30 -18.33 -0.34
CA SER A 55 6.80 -17.21 -1.16
C SER A 55 5.66 -16.34 -1.67
N ILE A 56 4.61 -16.92 -2.27
CA ILE A 56 3.43 -16.22 -2.76
C ILE A 56 2.79 -15.42 -1.63
N LYS A 57 2.55 -16.05 -0.50
CA LYS A 57 1.91 -15.40 0.67
C LYS A 57 2.66 -14.14 1.12
N PHE A 58 3.99 -14.20 1.22
CA PHE A 58 4.80 -13.06 1.66
C PHE A 58 5.04 -12.03 0.54
N LEU A 59 5.04 -12.44 -0.73
CA LEU A 59 5.03 -11.50 -1.86
C LEU A 59 3.73 -10.70 -1.90
N GLU A 60 2.59 -11.35 -1.73
CA GLU A 60 1.29 -10.67 -1.66
C GLU A 60 1.18 -9.76 -0.44
N LEU A 61 1.69 -10.20 0.72
CA LEU A 61 1.79 -9.36 1.91
C LEU A 61 2.66 -8.13 1.64
N SER A 62 3.79 -8.29 0.98
CA SER A 62 4.68 -7.18 0.61
C SER A 62 4.00 -6.17 -0.32
N LEU A 63 3.20 -6.61 -1.27
CA LEU A 63 2.40 -5.71 -2.12
C LEU A 63 1.38 -4.92 -1.30
N ARG A 64 0.71 -5.58 -0.35
CA ARG A 64 -0.26 -4.91 0.54
C ARG A 64 0.42 -3.90 1.48
N LEU A 65 1.60 -4.23 2.02
CA LEU A 65 2.39 -3.33 2.86
C LEU A 65 2.90 -2.11 2.08
N HIS A 66 3.36 -2.32 0.86
CA HIS A 66 3.77 -1.22 -0.02
C HIS A 66 2.59 -0.29 -0.32
N ARG A 67 1.42 -0.84 -0.64
CA ARG A 67 0.20 -0.07 -0.85
C ARG A 67 -0.22 0.68 0.40
N LEU A 68 -0.19 0.03 1.58
CA LEU A 68 -0.49 0.66 2.86
C LEU A 68 0.39 1.88 3.12
N LEU A 69 1.69 1.76 2.88
CA LEU A 69 2.62 2.87 3.01
C LEU A 69 2.26 4.03 2.10
N ARG A 70 2.04 3.76 0.81
CA ARG A 70 1.68 4.76 -0.20
C ARG A 70 0.36 5.46 0.11
N ASP A 71 -0.67 4.72 0.46
CA ASP A 71 -1.99 5.27 0.79
C ASP A 71 -1.94 6.12 2.06
N SER A 72 -1.19 5.70 3.07
CA SER A 72 -1.00 6.46 4.32
C SER A 72 -0.21 7.75 4.09
N GLU A 73 0.81 7.73 3.25
CA GLU A 73 1.57 8.92 2.84
C GLU A 73 0.70 9.91 2.05
N ALA A 74 -0.06 9.41 1.08
CA ALA A 74 -0.98 10.22 0.27
C ALA A 74 -2.06 10.86 1.14
N PHE A 75 -2.61 10.13 2.11
CA PHE A 75 -3.59 10.66 3.07
C PHE A 75 -3.02 11.80 3.90
N CYS A 76 -1.85 11.62 4.52
CA CYS A 76 -1.21 12.67 5.32
C CYS A 76 -0.81 13.88 4.47
N SER A 77 -0.30 13.66 3.27
CA SER A 77 0.03 14.73 2.34
C SER A 77 -1.20 15.54 1.94
N GLY A 78 -2.32 14.88 1.64
CA GLY A 78 -3.59 15.52 1.32
C GLY A 78 -4.14 16.33 2.49
N ASN A 79 -4.20 15.76 3.69
CA ASN A 79 -4.67 16.46 4.89
C ASN A 79 -3.84 17.70 5.24
N CYS A 80 -2.54 17.67 4.99
CA CYS A 80 -1.64 18.76 5.32
C CYS A 80 -1.44 19.77 4.18
N SER A 81 -2.11 19.60 3.05
CA SER A 81 -2.04 20.52 1.91
C SER A 81 -2.79 21.83 2.16
N SER A 82 -3.85 21.81 2.97
CA SER A 82 -4.69 22.99 3.28
C SER A 82 -4.10 23.91 4.33
N VAL A 83 -3.13 23.47 5.13
CA VAL A 83 -2.50 24.25 6.19
C VAL A 83 -1.84 25.55 5.69
N SER A 84 -1.61 25.66 4.39
CA SER A 84 -1.00 26.83 3.75
C SER A 84 -1.99 27.89 3.30
N ARG A 85 -3.31 27.62 3.29
CA ARG A 85 -4.30 28.53 2.68
C ARG A 85 -4.94 29.51 3.66
N ASP A 86 -4.87 29.25 4.96
CA ASP A 86 -5.68 29.96 5.95
C ASP A 86 -5.07 31.25 6.51
N ASN A 87 -4.04 31.82 5.93
CA ASN A 87 -3.53 33.10 6.39
C ASN A 87 -3.51 34.15 5.29
N GLY A 88 -4.71 34.63 4.97
CA GLY A 88 -4.88 35.94 4.41
C GLY A 88 -4.28 37.00 5.35
N SER A 89 -3.61 37.97 4.74
CA SER A 89 -3.02 39.16 5.35
C SER A 89 -1.86 38.93 6.34
N VAL A 90 -0.66 39.03 5.83
CA VAL A 90 0.30 40.03 6.31
C VAL A 90 1.34 40.23 5.20
N SER A 91 1.36 41.43 4.67
CA SER A 91 2.48 42.03 3.98
C SER A 91 3.72 41.93 4.86
N ALA A 92 4.78 41.49 4.29
CA ALA A 92 6.19 41.69 4.61
C ALA A 92 6.95 40.38 4.51
N ASP A 93 8.00 40.37 3.73
CA ASP A 93 8.95 39.29 3.50
C ASP A 93 8.35 37.95 3.07
N SER A 94 8.24 37.76 1.78
CA SER A 94 7.81 36.50 1.15
C SER A 94 8.63 35.29 1.60
N SER A 95 9.90 35.50 2.00
CA SER A 95 10.77 34.45 2.55
C SER A 95 10.32 33.93 3.91
N LEU A 96 9.86 34.79 4.82
CA LEU A 96 9.32 34.38 6.13
C LEU A 96 7.99 33.62 5.98
N CYS A 97 7.15 33.98 5.03
CA CYS A 97 5.93 33.24 4.71
C CYS A 97 6.23 31.84 4.22
N VAL A 98 7.23 31.66 3.37
CA VAL A 98 7.65 30.34 2.86
C VAL A 98 8.18 29.46 4.01
N VAL A 99 9.06 30.01 4.85
CA VAL A 99 9.61 29.26 5.99
C VAL A 99 8.50 28.84 6.96
N ARG A 100 7.60 29.75 7.31
CA ARG A 100 6.44 29.45 8.16
C ARG A 100 5.59 28.33 7.56
N HIS A 101 5.29 28.40 6.28
CA HIS A 101 4.52 27.39 5.57
C HIS A 101 5.18 26.02 5.64
N ILE A 102 6.48 25.94 5.39
CA ILE A 102 7.26 24.70 5.46
C ILE A 102 7.19 24.10 6.87
N LEU A 103 7.38 24.92 7.91
CA LEU A 103 7.34 24.47 9.30
C LEU A 103 5.97 23.96 9.72
N LEU A 104 4.90 24.68 9.37
CA LEU A 104 3.52 24.28 9.67
C LEU A 104 3.15 22.98 8.96
N ARG A 105 3.52 22.84 7.69
CA ARG A 105 3.32 21.61 6.96
C ARG A 105 4.10 20.43 7.55
N ALA A 106 5.36 20.63 7.90
CA ALA A 106 6.18 19.61 8.55
C ALA A 106 5.60 19.14 9.88
N ALA A 107 5.12 20.09 10.72
CA ALA A 107 4.45 19.77 11.99
C ALA A 107 3.15 18.98 11.77
N CYS A 108 2.33 19.36 10.80
CA CYS A 108 1.12 18.65 10.41
C CYS A 108 1.44 17.21 9.97
N LEU A 109 2.40 17.04 9.06
CA LEU A 109 2.82 15.72 8.58
C LEU A 109 3.35 14.84 9.71
N LYS A 110 4.16 15.38 10.60
CA LYS A 110 4.67 14.66 11.78
C LYS A 110 3.54 14.17 12.67
N LYS A 111 2.56 15.01 12.95
CA LYS A 111 1.38 14.66 13.75
C LYS A 111 0.54 13.58 13.05
N CYS A 112 0.23 13.76 11.78
CA CYS A 112 -0.55 12.78 11.01
C CYS A 112 0.13 11.41 10.97
N LYS A 113 1.43 11.37 10.69
CA LYS A 113 2.20 10.11 10.62
C LYS A 113 2.29 9.38 11.96
N ALA A 114 2.26 10.09 13.08
CA ALA A 114 2.28 9.47 14.40
C ALA A 114 1.05 8.59 14.69
N ASP A 115 -0.08 8.88 14.04
CA ASP A 115 -1.32 8.13 14.22
C ASP A 115 -1.36 6.79 13.45
N PHE A 116 -0.44 6.59 12.49
CA PHE A 116 -0.42 5.38 11.66
C PHE A 116 0.70 4.42 12.05
N PRO A 117 0.36 3.13 12.35
CA PRO A 117 1.36 2.13 12.73
C PRO A 117 2.44 1.88 11.67
N VAL A 118 2.12 2.05 10.40
CA VAL A 118 3.06 1.85 9.28
C VAL A 118 4.29 2.76 9.35
N PHE A 119 4.17 3.94 9.96
CA PHE A 119 5.29 4.86 10.14
C PHE A 119 6.10 4.63 11.44
N LYS A 120 5.67 3.69 12.27
CA LYS A 120 6.40 3.29 13.50
C LYS A 120 7.44 2.21 13.25
N ILE A 121 7.38 1.57 12.09
CA ILE A 121 8.34 0.56 11.63
C ILE A 121 9.40 1.20 10.73
N SER A 122 10.48 0.47 10.45
CA SER A 122 11.56 0.96 9.60
C SER A 122 11.05 1.29 8.19
N TYR A 123 11.46 2.44 7.67
CA TYR A 123 11.11 2.86 6.32
C TYR A 123 11.89 2.04 5.29
N PRO A 124 11.25 1.60 4.20
CA PRO A 124 11.90 0.78 3.19
C PRO A 124 13.03 1.51 2.48
N ARG A 125 14.03 0.76 2.03
CA ARG A 125 15.12 1.29 1.22
C ARG A 125 14.61 1.77 -0.15
N ARG A 126 15.27 2.78 -0.69
CA ARG A 126 14.90 3.39 -1.97
C ARG A 126 14.94 2.42 -3.14
N ASP A 127 15.96 1.59 -3.23
CA ASP A 127 16.11 0.56 -4.27
C ASP A 127 14.96 -0.46 -4.26
N LEU A 128 14.49 -0.80 -3.06
CA LEU A 128 13.32 -1.66 -2.90
C LEU A 128 12.05 -0.98 -3.41
N LEU A 129 11.80 0.27 -3.03
CA LEU A 129 10.64 1.03 -3.51
C LEU A 129 10.63 1.16 -5.04
N GLU A 130 11.79 1.43 -5.65
CA GLU A 130 11.92 1.45 -7.11
C GLU A 130 11.57 0.09 -7.76
N SER A 131 11.92 -1.03 -7.10
CA SER A 131 11.56 -2.37 -7.57
C SER A 131 10.05 -2.59 -7.57
N PHE A 132 9.34 -2.09 -6.55
CA PHE A 132 7.87 -2.13 -6.49
C PHE A 132 7.24 -1.23 -7.56
N GLU A 133 7.77 -0.05 -7.80
CA GLU A 133 7.31 0.86 -8.87
C GLU A 133 7.48 0.25 -10.26
N LYS A 134 8.58 -0.47 -10.48
CA LYS A 134 8.87 -1.24 -11.71
C LYS A 134 8.10 -2.56 -11.80
N ARG A 135 7.24 -2.85 -10.83
CA ARG A 135 6.41 -4.07 -10.77
C ARG A 135 7.21 -5.38 -10.75
N VAL A 136 8.45 -5.35 -10.26
CA VAL A 136 9.31 -6.54 -10.15
C VAL A 136 8.66 -7.65 -9.31
N PRO A 137 8.02 -7.39 -8.14
CA PRO A 137 7.39 -8.44 -7.33
C PRO A 137 6.34 -9.26 -8.07
N TYR A 138 5.64 -8.67 -9.03
CA TYR A 138 4.62 -9.39 -9.82
C TYR A 138 5.20 -10.50 -10.69
N ARG A 139 6.43 -10.35 -11.17
CA ARG A 139 7.12 -11.41 -11.94
C ARG A 139 7.36 -12.64 -11.09
N TYR A 140 7.80 -12.45 -9.85
CA TYR A 140 7.99 -13.53 -8.89
C TYR A 140 6.68 -14.23 -8.53
N ILE A 141 5.62 -13.47 -8.29
CA ILE A 141 4.28 -14.02 -8.01
C ILE A 141 3.77 -14.87 -9.18
N GLN A 142 3.85 -14.35 -10.39
CA GLN A 142 3.40 -15.07 -11.59
C GLN A 142 4.14 -16.40 -11.76
N TYR A 143 5.45 -16.39 -11.63
CA TYR A 143 6.25 -17.61 -11.77
C TYR A 143 5.97 -18.61 -10.64
N ALA A 144 5.87 -18.14 -9.40
CA ALA A 144 5.54 -19.01 -8.27
C ALA A 144 4.17 -19.66 -8.41
N HIS A 145 3.15 -18.93 -8.86
CA HIS A 145 1.84 -19.50 -9.16
C HIS A 145 1.90 -20.53 -10.29
N PHE A 146 2.69 -20.26 -11.33
CA PHE A 146 2.89 -21.24 -12.40
C PHE A 146 3.48 -22.55 -11.87
N GLN A 147 4.50 -22.47 -10.98
CA GLN A 147 5.12 -23.64 -10.37
C GLN A 147 4.16 -24.43 -9.48
N VAL A 148 3.31 -23.75 -8.72
CA VAL A 148 2.28 -24.42 -7.88
C VAL A 148 1.31 -25.21 -8.78
N ARG A 149 0.86 -24.62 -9.90
CA ARG A 149 -0.05 -25.30 -10.83
C ARG A 149 0.61 -26.46 -11.57
N ALA A 150 1.89 -26.32 -11.92
CA ALA A 150 2.62 -27.38 -12.62
C ALA A 150 2.88 -28.62 -11.75
N LYS A 151 2.89 -28.46 -10.41
CA LYS A 151 3.08 -29.56 -9.45
C LYS A 151 1.76 -30.15 -8.94
N ALA A 152 0.61 -29.54 -9.26
CA ALA A 152 -0.73 -30.03 -8.90
C ALA A 152 -1.27 -30.97 -9.95
#